data_db16966088f2d2bc6c00c4d1a34503ad
#
_entry.id   db16966088f2d2bc6c00c4d1a34503ad
#
_cell.length_a   1.000
_cell.length_b   1.000
_cell.length_c   1.000
_cell.angle_alpha   90.00
_cell.angle_beta   90.00
_cell.angle_gamma   90.00
#
_symmetry.space_group_name_H-M   'P 1'
#
loop_
_entity.id
_entity.type
_entity.pdbx_description
1 polymer ?
#
loop_
_entity_poly.entity_id
_entity_poly.type
_entity_poly.pdbx_seq_one_letter_code
_entity_poly.pdbx_strand_id
1 'polypeptide(L)'
;MPRLKVCGITDAAFAVEAARRGVDYLGLIFAEGSPRRVTEVRAREIVGAVRQAGFAPRFVGVFVKHSVDEIAEIASRVGFEVIQLHGEYSSDEVASLKAQGYEVWRLHGPTTGRTGILPVDSCEDAVLLDGRRGTESHRADWSLVAPLKAAGRRVVLAGGISAANIADAVATGADVIDVNSAIESAPGVKSPALLAELLEAWACAMGRGMV
;
A
#
# COMPACT_ATOMS: atom_id res chain seq x y z
N MET A 1 -0.67 -7.58 -15.47
CA MET A 1 -1.87 -6.98 -14.88
C MET A 1 -1.51 -6.42 -13.52
N PRO A 2 -1.98 -5.23 -13.13
CA PRO A 2 -1.72 -4.68 -11.80
C PRO A 2 -2.35 -5.53 -10.70
N ARG A 3 -1.82 -5.40 -9.50
CA ARG A 3 -2.36 -5.98 -8.26
C ARG A 3 -3.08 -4.92 -7.46
N LEU A 4 -4.06 -5.33 -6.65
CA LEU A 4 -4.82 -4.44 -5.79
C LEU A 4 -4.31 -4.51 -4.35
N LYS A 5 -4.04 -3.34 -3.76
CA LYS A 5 -3.75 -3.18 -2.33
C LYS A 5 -4.87 -2.41 -1.66
N VAL A 6 -5.27 -2.86 -0.50
CA VAL A 6 -6.14 -2.14 0.43
C VAL A 6 -5.34 -1.79 1.68
N CYS A 7 -5.17 -0.50 1.94
CA CYS A 7 -4.35 0.02 3.03
C CYS A 7 -5.19 0.55 4.21
N GLY A 8 -4.57 0.64 5.39
CA GLY A 8 -5.18 1.23 6.57
C GLY A 8 -6.28 0.37 7.18
N ILE A 9 -6.10 -0.94 7.18
CA ILE A 9 -7.01 -1.90 7.79
C ILE A 9 -6.81 -1.88 9.31
N THR A 10 -7.91 -1.80 10.05
CA THR A 10 -7.94 -1.78 11.53
C THR A 10 -8.82 -2.88 12.10
N ASP A 11 -9.59 -3.58 11.25
CA ASP A 11 -10.57 -4.59 11.65
C ASP A 11 -10.29 -5.95 11.00
N ALA A 12 -10.33 -7.02 11.82
CA ALA A 12 -10.01 -8.37 11.37
C ALA A 12 -11.10 -8.96 10.44
N ALA A 13 -12.38 -8.68 10.72
CA ALA A 13 -13.46 -9.19 9.89
C ALA A 13 -13.43 -8.56 8.49
N PHE A 14 -13.14 -7.25 8.41
CA PHE A 14 -12.94 -6.58 7.15
C PHE A 14 -11.71 -7.12 6.39
N ALA A 15 -10.60 -7.41 7.08
CA ALA A 15 -9.41 -7.99 6.47
C ALA A 15 -9.69 -9.35 5.83
N VAL A 16 -10.43 -10.23 6.54
CA VAL A 16 -10.87 -11.53 6.03
C VAL A 16 -11.76 -11.36 4.80
N GLU A 17 -12.71 -10.43 4.84
CA GLU A 17 -13.60 -10.15 3.71
C GLU A 17 -12.84 -9.63 2.48
N ALA A 18 -11.88 -8.71 2.68
CA ALA A 18 -11.04 -8.20 1.60
C ALA A 18 -10.19 -9.31 0.97
N ALA A 19 -9.58 -10.18 1.80
CA ALA A 19 -8.81 -11.33 1.34
C ALA A 19 -9.69 -12.34 0.57
N ARG A 20 -10.88 -12.65 1.10
CA ARG A 20 -11.86 -13.53 0.44
C ARG A 20 -12.26 -13.03 -0.96
N ARG A 21 -12.31 -11.71 -1.14
CA ARG A 21 -12.61 -11.06 -2.43
C ARG A 21 -11.41 -10.93 -3.37
N GLY A 22 -10.26 -11.49 -3.00
CA GLY A 22 -9.08 -11.54 -3.86
C GLY A 22 -8.23 -10.27 -3.87
N VAL A 23 -8.29 -9.44 -2.82
CA VAL A 23 -7.33 -8.35 -2.65
C VAL A 23 -5.93 -8.93 -2.44
N ASP A 24 -4.95 -8.47 -3.23
CA ASP A 24 -3.59 -9.05 -3.26
C ASP A 24 -2.74 -8.64 -2.05
N TYR A 25 -2.91 -7.39 -1.59
CA TYR A 25 -2.12 -6.81 -0.48
C TYR A 25 -3.02 -6.15 0.57
N LEU A 26 -2.74 -6.42 1.84
CA LEU A 26 -3.41 -5.81 2.99
C LEU A 26 -2.42 -4.96 3.78
N GLY A 27 -2.65 -3.64 3.86
CA GLY A 27 -1.76 -2.68 4.51
C GLY A 27 -2.19 -2.34 5.93
N LEU A 28 -1.27 -2.47 6.89
CA LEU A 28 -1.44 -2.13 8.30
C LEU A 28 -0.52 -0.96 8.66
N ILE A 29 -1.06 0.11 9.24
CA ILE A 29 -0.34 1.38 9.44
C ILE A 29 0.11 1.51 10.90
N PHE A 30 1.42 1.73 11.10
CA PHE A 30 2.01 1.96 12.41
C PHE A 30 2.32 3.44 12.70
N ALA A 31 2.12 4.32 11.73
CA ALA A 31 2.40 5.74 11.84
C ALA A 31 1.63 6.40 12.98
N GLU A 32 2.34 7.09 13.87
CA GLU A 32 1.74 7.89 14.93
C GLU A 32 0.84 9.01 14.36
N GLY A 33 -0.25 9.31 15.07
CA GLY A 33 -1.22 10.32 14.64
C GLY A 33 -2.10 9.90 13.47
N SER A 34 -1.94 8.71 12.91
CA SER A 34 -2.86 8.19 11.90
C SER A 34 -4.14 7.66 12.55
N PRO A 35 -5.34 8.04 12.07
CA PRO A 35 -6.59 7.44 12.54
C PRO A 35 -6.71 5.96 12.17
N ARG A 36 -5.79 5.45 11.33
CA ARG A 36 -5.71 4.07 10.87
C ARG A 36 -4.59 3.30 11.54
N ARG A 37 -3.98 3.89 12.59
CA ARG A 37 -2.89 3.22 13.31
C ARG A 37 -3.39 1.97 14.01
N VAL A 38 -2.60 0.91 13.89
CA VAL A 38 -2.79 -0.32 14.67
C VAL A 38 -1.62 -0.52 15.63
N THR A 39 -1.87 -1.21 16.74
CA THR A 39 -0.82 -1.74 17.61
C THR A 39 -0.28 -3.05 17.04
N GLU A 40 0.89 -3.49 17.49
CA GLU A 40 1.44 -4.80 17.10
C GLU A 40 0.48 -5.95 17.46
N VAL A 41 -0.14 -5.89 18.63
CA VAL A 41 -1.14 -6.89 19.07
C VAL A 41 -2.29 -6.95 18.07
N ARG A 42 -2.86 -5.78 17.72
CA ARG A 42 -3.97 -5.72 16.76
C ARG A 42 -3.56 -6.19 15.36
N ALA A 43 -2.36 -5.85 14.92
CA ALA A 43 -1.83 -6.31 13.63
C ALA A 43 -1.72 -7.86 13.59
N ARG A 44 -1.22 -8.48 14.66
CA ARG A 44 -1.13 -9.93 14.78
C ARG A 44 -2.51 -10.60 14.79
N GLU A 45 -3.50 -10.01 15.45
CA GLU A 45 -4.89 -10.49 15.42
C GLU A 45 -5.45 -10.48 14.00
N ILE A 46 -5.25 -9.37 13.27
CA ILE A 46 -5.72 -9.22 11.88
C ILE A 46 -5.06 -10.26 10.97
N VAL A 47 -3.74 -10.38 11.01
CA VAL A 47 -2.98 -11.34 10.19
C VAL A 47 -3.38 -12.77 10.55
N GLY A 48 -3.51 -13.08 11.85
CA GLY A 48 -3.92 -14.38 12.34
C GLY A 48 -5.32 -14.77 11.85
N ALA A 49 -6.29 -13.86 11.93
CA ALA A 49 -7.66 -14.11 11.48
C ALA A 49 -7.72 -14.43 9.96
N VAL A 50 -6.99 -13.69 9.14
CA VAL A 50 -6.95 -13.91 7.69
C VAL A 50 -6.31 -15.27 7.35
N ARG A 51 -5.19 -15.60 8.00
CA ARG A 51 -4.51 -16.89 7.82
C ARG A 51 -5.36 -18.07 8.31
N GLN A 52 -6.05 -17.94 9.44
CA GLN A 52 -6.97 -18.95 9.96
C GLN A 52 -8.17 -19.18 9.05
N ALA A 53 -8.61 -18.14 8.34
CA ALA A 53 -9.66 -18.25 7.33
C ALA A 53 -9.18 -18.89 6.01
N GLY A 54 -7.90 -19.27 5.91
CA GLY A 54 -7.32 -19.96 4.75
C GLY A 54 -6.92 -19.05 3.60
N PHE A 55 -6.86 -17.72 3.82
CA PHE A 55 -6.43 -16.75 2.80
C PHE A 55 -4.97 -16.36 3.00
N ALA A 56 -4.29 -16.04 1.88
CA ALA A 56 -2.88 -15.69 1.86
C ALA A 56 -2.57 -14.44 1.03
N PRO A 57 -3.24 -13.29 1.29
CA PRO A 57 -2.79 -12.03 0.73
C PRO A 57 -1.43 -11.67 1.33
N ARG A 58 -0.64 -10.87 0.64
CA ARG A 58 0.60 -10.35 1.22
C ARG A 58 0.32 -9.21 2.20
N PHE A 59 0.91 -9.26 3.38
CA PHE A 59 0.74 -8.22 4.39
C PHE A 59 1.85 -7.17 4.26
N VAL A 60 1.43 -5.89 4.29
CA VAL A 60 2.30 -4.71 4.15
C VAL A 60 2.29 -3.93 5.46
N GLY A 61 3.43 -3.85 6.14
CA GLY A 61 3.61 -2.95 7.28
C GLY A 61 3.99 -1.55 6.79
N VAL A 62 3.21 -0.53 7.17
CA VAL A 62 3.45 0.86 6.78
C VAL A 62 4.05 1.63 7.94
N PHE A 63 5.26 2.13 7.76
CA PHE A 63 6.06 2.78 8.79
C PHE A 63 6.44 4.21 8.43
N VAL A 64 6.46 5.08 9.46
CA VAL A 64 6.88 6.48 9.37
C VAL A 64 7.73 6.78 10.60
N LYS A 65 8.97 7.26 10.41
CA LYS A 65 9.91 7.63 11.50
C LYS A 65 10.30 6.50 12.47
N HIS A 66 10.03 5.25 12.17
CA HIS A 66 10.53 4.12 12.95
C HIS A 66 11.98 3.81 12.54
N SER A 67 12.81 3.39 13.47
CA SER A 67 14.14 2.85 13.15
C SER A 67 14.04 1.52 12.41
N VAL A 68 15.10 1.14 11.72
CA VAL A 68 15.20 -0.15 11.01
C VAL A 68 14.99 -1.33 11.96
N ASP A 69 15.56 -1.25 13.17
CA ASP A 69 15.44 -2.32 14.17
C ASP A 69 13.99 -2.46 14.66
N GLU A 70 13.31 -1.35 14.98
CA GLU A 70 11.89 -1.38 15.35
C GLU A 70 11.01 -1.96 14.23
N ILE A 71 11.27 -1.56 12.97
CA ILE A 71 10.55 -2.09 11.81
C ILE A 71 10.76 -3.59 11.70
N ALA A 72 12.00 -4.06 11.78
CA ALA A 72 12.35 -5.48 11.65
C ALA A 72 11.72 -6.32 12.78
N GLU A 73 11.76 -5.83 14.03
CA GLU A 73 11.13 -6.50 15.15
C GLU A 73 9.62 -6.64 14.96
N ILE A 74 8.92 -5.54 14.64
CA ILE A 74 7.48 -5.56 14.42
C ILE A 74 7.14 -6.47 13.22
N ALA A 75 7.88 -6.34 12.13
CA ALA A 75 7.64 -7.12 10.90
C ALA A 75 7.79 -8.62 11.15
N SER A 76 8.82 -9.03 11.87
CA SER A 76 9.07 -10.42 12.22
C SER A 76 7.95 -10.99 13.11
N ARG A 77 7.53 -10.24 14.16
CA ARG A 77 6.50 -10.70 15.10
C ARG A 77 5.10 -10.76 14.47
N VAL A 78 4.78 -9.83 13.56
CA VAL A 78 3.48 -9.79 12.86
C VAL A 78 3.47 -10.73 11.66
N GLY A 79 4.63 -10.93 11.02
CA GLY A 79 4.79 -11.74 9.83
C GLY A 79 4.48 -10.95 8.56
N PHE A 80 5.03 -9.73 8.44
CA PHE A 80 4.99 -8.95 7.20
C PHE A 80 6.00 -9.49 6.20
N GLU A 81 5.61 -9.54 4.93
CA GLU A 81 6.49 -9.84 3.81
C GLU A 81 6.96 -8.57 3.10
N VAL A 82 6.21 -7.47 3.27
CA VAL A 82 6.46 -6.19 2.61
C VAL A 82 6.54 -5.08 3.64
N ILE A 83 7.56 -4.26 3.53
CA ILE A 83 7.74 -3.04 4.33
C ILE A 83 7.53 -1.83 3.44
N GLN A 84 6.56 -0.99 3.78
CA GLN A 84 6.31 0.28 3.12
C GLN A 84 6.86 1.43 3.97
N LEU A 85 7.89 2.08 3.48
CA LEU A 85 8.53 3.23 4.10
C LEU A 85 7.89 4.53 3.60
N HIS A 86 7.17 5.20 4.48
CA HIS A 86 6.40 6.40 4.16
C HIS A 86 7.00 7.63 4.85
N GLY A 87 8.25 7.97 4.49
CA GLY A 87 9.03 9.04 5.09
C GLY A 87 10.43 9.11 4.51
N GLU A 88 11.30 9.82 5.22
CA GLU A 88 12.71 9.92 4.84
C GLU A 88 13.48 8.72 5.40
N TYR A 89 13.90 7.85 4.52
CA TYR A 89 14.79 6.71 4.82
C TYR A 89 15.94 6.72 3.82
N SER A 90 17.14 6.47 4.30
CA SER A 90 18.35 6.38 3.48
C SER A 90 18.37 5.08 2.65
N SER A 91 19.26 5.04 1.66
CA SER A 91 19.46 3.81 0.87
C SER A 91 20.07 2.69 1.72
N ASP A 92 20.89 3.01 2.73
CA ASP A 92 21.45 2.02 3.65
C ASP A 92 20.40 1.39 4.55
N GLU A 93 19.42 2.17 5.04
CA GLU A 93 18.28 1.66 5.81
C GLU A 93 17.41 0.72 4.96
N VAL A 94 17.15 1.11 3.71
CA VAL A 94 16.43 0.25 2.76
C VAL A 94 17.21 -1.05 2.50
N ALA A 95 18.51 -0.96 2.24
CA ALA A 95 19.38 -2.12 2.00
C ALA A 95 19.41 -3.06 3.22
N SER A 96 19.44 -2.50 4.44
CA SER A 96 19.41 -3.28 5.68
C SER A 96 18.14 -4.11 5.83
N LEU A 97 16.95 -3.51 5.55
CA LEU A 97 15.68 -4.25 5.58
C LEU A 97 15.64 -5.33 4.50
N LYS A 98 16.13 -5.05 3.30
CA LYS A 98 16.21 -6.03 2.21
C LYS A 98 17.15 -7.19 2.55
N ALA A 99 18.29 -6.93 3.18
CA ALA A 99 19.22 -7.97 3.63
C ALA A 99 18.59 -8.93 4.65
N GLN A 100 17.55 -8.49 5.38
CA GLN A 100 16.75 -9.32 6.28
C GLN A 100 15.63 -10.10 5.56
N GLY A 101 15.51 -9.98 4.24
CA GLY A 101 14.56 -10.73 3.41
C GLY A 101 13.22 -10.04 3.15
N TYR A 102 13.05 -8.79 3.56
CA TYR A 102 11.83 -8.03 3.28
C TYR A 102 11.82 -7.44 1.87
N GLU A 103 10.66 -7.44 1.22
CA GLU A 103 10.40 -6.59 0.06
C GLU A 103 10.15 -5.16 0.56
N VAL A 104 10.89 -4.17 0.04
CA VAL A 104 10.82 -2.79 0.52
C VAL A 104 10.24 -1.87 -0.54
N TRP A 105 9.14 -1.19 -0.21
CA TRP A 105 8.53 -0.12 -0.99
C TRP A 105 8.84 1.22 -0.34
N ARG A 106 9.33 2.19 -1.10
CA ARG A 106 9.70 3.50 -0.56
C ARG A 106 8.94 4.62 -1.23
N LEU A 107 8.41 5.56 -0.43
CA LEU A 107 7.73 6.74 -0.92
C LEU A 107 8.68 7.63 -1.73
N HIS A 108 8.21 8.02 -2.90
CA HIS A 108 8.83 9.00 -3.77
C HIS A 108 7.88 10.16 -4.01
N GLY A 109 8.32 11.37 -3.76
CA GLY A 109 7.48 12.56 -3.95
C GLY A 109 8.02 13.79 -3.23
N PRO A 110 7.33 14.91 -3.34
CA PRO A 110 7.79 16.20 -2.80
C PRO A 110 8.01 16.23 -1.29
N THR A 111 7.34 15.36 -0.54
CA THR A 111 7.48 15.27 0.93
C THR A 111 8.77 14.60 1.39
N THR A 112 9.47 13.91 0.48
CA THR A 112 10.73 13.20 0.77
C THR A 112 11.94 13.90 0.15
N GLY A 113 11.77 15.09 -0.43
CA GLY A 113 12.81 15.73 -1.24
C GLY A 113 13.17 14.97 -2.54
N ARG A 114 12.52 13.84 -2.79
CA ARG A 114 12.74 12.96 -3.95
C ARG A 114 11.77 13.35 -5.05
N THR A 115 12.15 14.35 -5.85
CA THR A 115 11.39 14.83 -7.00
C THR A 115 12.17 14.55 -8.27
N GLY A 116 11.47 14.17 -9.34
CA GLY A 116 12.08 13.86 -10.64
C GLY A 116 12.41 12.38 -10.84
N ILE A 117 13.34 12.09 -11.73
CA ILE A 117 13.82 10.72 -11.99
C ILE A 117 14.60 10.24 -10.76
N LEU A 118 14.35 9.00 -10.31
CA LEU A 118 15.00 8.42 -9.14
C LEU A 118 16.53 8.53 -9.20
N PRO A 119 17.20 8.72 -8.04
CA PRO A 119 18.64 8.60 -7.95
C PRO A 119 19.12 7.24 -8.47
N VAL A 120 20.33 7.20 -9.00
CA VAL A 120 20.97 5.98 -9.54
C VAL A 120 21.15 4.90 -8.44
N ASP A 121 21.24 5.31 -7.17
CA ASP A 121 21.41 4.47 -5.99
C ASP A 121 20.09 3.95 -5.37
N SER A 122 18.99 4.09 -6.08
CA SER A 122 17.66 3.65 -5.64
C SER A 122 17.61 2.12 -5.52
N CYS A 123 17.55 1.59 -4.31
CA CYS A 123 17.65 0.16 -4.01
C CYS A 123 16.35 -0.50 -3.56
N GLU A 124 15.25 0.25 -3.41
CA GLU A 124 13.93 -0.27 -3.08
C GLU A 124 13.40 -1.21 -4.18
N ASP A 125 12.55 -2.19 -3.79
CA ASP A 125 11.93 -3.14 -4.71
C ASP A 125 10.77 -2.50 -5.48
N ALA A 126 10.10 -1.49 -4.90
CA ALA A 126 9.09 -0.70 -5.59
C ALA A 126 9.10 0.77 -5.14
N VAL A 127 8.78 1.65 -6.07
CA VAL A 127 8.58 3.07 -5.86
C VAL A 127 7.11 3.29 -5.53
N LEU A 128 6.82 3.89 -4.38
CA LEU A 128 5.48 4.31 -4.01
C LEU A 128 5.28 5.77 -4.43
N LEU A 129 4.30 6.01 -5.29
CA LEU A 129 3.78 7.33 -5.60
C LEU A 129 2.51 7.55 -4.78
N ASP A 130 2.50 8.55 -3.90
CA ASP A 130 1.33 8.92 -3.11
C ASP A 130 1.08 10.43 -3.19
N GLY A 131 -0.19 10.84 -3.10
CA GLY A 131 -0.60 12.22 -3.13
C GLY A 131 -0.26 12.97 -1.83
N ARG A 132 -0.15 14.29 -1.90
CA ARG A 132 0.04 15.15 -0.73
C ARG A 132 -1.26 15.22 0.09
N ARG A 133 -1.18 14.91 1.38
CA ARG A 133 -2.25 15.23 2.33
C ARG A 133 -2.38 16.75 2.46
N GLY A 134 -3.62 17.27 2.42
CA GLY A 134 -3.89 18.70 2.66
C GLY A 134 -3.81 19.60 1.43
N THR A 135 -3.65 19.07 0.23
CA THR A 135 -3.82 19.80 -1.04
C THR A 135 -5.19 19.50 -1.66
N GLU A 136 -5.74 20.42 -2.47
CA GLU A 136 -7.05 20.23 -3.16
C GLU A 136 -7.06 18.99 -4.07
N SER A 137 -5.89 18.56 -4.57
CA SER A 137 -5.71 17.29 -5.23
C SER A 137 -4.88 16.35 -4.35
N HIS A 138 -5.53 15.47 -3.60
CA HIS A 138 -4.85 14.37 -2.88
C HIS A 138 -4.25 13.32 -3.83
N ARG A 139 -4.16 13.62 -5.12
CA ARG A 139 -3.64 12.73 -6.15
C ARG A 139 -2.12 12.79 -6.22
N ALA A 140 -1.49 11.65 -6.36
CA ALA A 140 -0.12 11.57 -6.84
C ALA A 140 -0.01 12.14 -8.27
N ASP A 141 1.19 12.50 -8.66
CA ASP A 141 1.45 12.81 -10.07
C ASP A 141 1.54 11.49 -10.87
N TRP A 142 0.42 11.09 -11.45
CA TRP A 142 0.31 9.84 -12.21
C TRP A 142 1.17 9.85 -13.49
N SER A 143 1.58 11.02 -13.98
CA SER A 143 2.46 11.12 -15.14
C SER A 143 3.86 10.53 -14.90
N LEU A 144 4.25 10.38 -13.62
CA LEU A 144 5.52 9.77 -13.23
C LEU A 144 5.53 8.24 -13.37
N VAL A 145 4.37 7.59 -13.52
CA VAL A 145 4.32 6.13 -13.67
C VAL A 145 5.05 5.67 -14.92
N ALA A 146 4.74 6.27 -16.08
CA ALA A 146 5.31 5.85 -17.35
C ALA A 146 6.86 5.98 -17.40
N PRO A 147 7.47 7.11 -17.01
CA PRO A 147 8.93 7.21 -16.99
C PRO A 147 9.59 6.27 -15.98
N LEU A 148 8.98 6.02 -14.81
CA LEU A 148 9.51 5.05 -13.84
C LEU A 148 9.44 3.63 -14.40
N LYS A 149 8.35 3.26 -15.05
CA LYS A 149 8.21 1.96 -15.73
C LYS A 149 9.24 1.80 -16.86
N ALA A 150 9.46 2.84 -17.66
CA ALA A 150 10.48 2.85 -18.71
C ALA A 150 11.90 2.69 -18.15
N ALA A 151 12.14 3.17 -16.92
CA ALA A 151 13.39 2.96 -16.18
C ALA A 151 13.48 1.57 -15.49
N GLY A 152 12.55 0.64 -15.79
CA GLY A 152 12.53 -0.71 -15.23
C GLY A 152 12.08 -0.77 -13.78
N ARG A 153 11.49 0.30 -13.24
CA ARG A 153 11.05 0.33 -11.83
C ARG A 153 9.66 -0.27 -11.66
N ARG A 154 9.47 -0.98 -10.57
CA ARG A 154 8.15 -1.38 -10.11
C ARG A 154 7.49 -0.22 -9.40
N VAL A 155 6.21 0.06 -9.71
CA VAL A 155 5.50 1.24 -9.23
C VAL A 155 4.24 0.83 -8.46
N VAL A 156 4.11 1.35 -7.24
CA VAL A 156 2.89 1.33 -6.43
C VAL A 156 2.25 2.72 -6.52
N LEU A 157 1.04 2.80 -7.06
CA LEU A 157 0.31 4.05 -7.21
C LEU A 157 -0.76 4.17 -6.14
N ALA A 158 -0.67 5.23 -5.35
CA ALA A 158 -1.60 5.56 -4.27
C ALA A 158 -2.11 7.02 -4.41
N GLY A 159 -2.90 7.45 -3.45
CA GLY A 159 -3.38 8.84 -3.33
C GLY A 159 -4.62 9.14 -4.16
N GLY A 160 -5.77 9.27 -3.49
CA GLY A 160 -7.04 9.69 -4.09
C GLY A 160 -7.68 8.69 -5.07
N ILE A 161 -7.28 7.41 -4.99
CA ILE A 161 -7.85 6.37 -5.85
C ILE A 161 -9.18 5.89 -5.25
N SER A 162 -10.21 5.79 -6.11
CA SER A 162 -11.58 5.41 -5.77
C SER A 162 -12.22 4.63 -6.92
N ALA A 163 -13.42 4.11 -6.73
CA ALA A 163 -14.19 3.46 -7.79
C ALA A 163 -14.38 4.36 -9.04
N ALA A 164 -14.48 5.67 -8.85
CA ALA A 164 -14.68 6.63 -9.94
C ALA A 164 -13.46 6.82 -10.86
N ASN A 165 -12.25 6.50 -10.40
CA ASN A 165 -11.01 6.76 -11.17
C ASN A 165 -10.05 5.54 -11.23
N ILE A 166 -10.46 4.40 -10.74
CA ILE A 166 -9.62 3.20 -10.70
C ILE A 166 -9.27 2.70 -12.11
N ALA A 167 -10.14 2.92 -13.09
CA ALA A 167 -9.86 2.58 -14.48
C ALA A 167 -8.69 3.41 -15.04
N ASP A 168 -8.66 4.71 -14.75
CA ASP A 168 -7.56 5.58 -15.12
C ASP A 168 -6.26 5.18 -14.40
N ALA A 169 -6.36 4.83 -13.11
CA ALA A 169 -5.21 4.34 -12.34
C ALA A 169 -4.63 3.05 -12.94
N VAL A 170 -5.47 2.10 -13.34
CA VAL A 170 -5.07 0.87 -14.04
C VAL A 170 -4.41 1.20 -15.37
N ALA A 171 -4.96 2.14 -16.14
CA ALA A 171 -4.44 2.55 -17.44
C ALA A 171 -3.04 3.18 -17.38
N THR A 172 -2.57 3.66 -16.21
CA THR A 172 -1.19 4.17 -16.05
C THR A 172 -0.14 3.09 -16.25
N GLY A 173 -0.47 1.81 -16.09
CA GLY A 173 0.48 0.70 -16.11
C GLY A 173 1.26 0.48 -14.82
N ALA A 174 0.85 1.09 -13.70
CA ALA A 174 1.42 0.81 -12.36
C ALA A 174 1.27 -0.68 -12.01
N ASP A 175 2.20 -1.21 -11.23
CA ASP A 175 2.21 -2.64 -10.85
C ASP A 175 1.27 -2.95 -9.70
N VAL A 176 1.04 -1.98 -8.83
CA VAL A 176 0.11 -2.08 -7.70
C VAL A 176 -0.72 -0.81 -7.62
N ILE A 177 -2.02 -0.96 -7.46
CA ILE A 177 -2.96 0.13 -7.19
C ILE A 177 -3.34 0.05 -5.71
N ASP A 178 -3.02 1.11 -4.96
CA ASP A 178 -3.20 1.17 -3.50
C ASP A 178 -4.38 2.08 -3.12
N VAL A 179 -5.42 1.50 -2.55
CA VAL A 179 -6.64 2.20 -2.14
C VAL A 179 -6.73 2.26 -0.62
N ASN A 180 -7.12 3.43 -0.08
CA ASN A 180 -7.23 3.62 1.36
C ASN A 180 -8.58 4.29 1.73
N SER A 181 -8.63 5.62 1.75
CA SER A 181 -9.78 6.37 2.30
C SER A 181 -11.06 6.26 1.49
N ALA A 182 -10.97 5.98 0.20
CA ALA A 182 -12.14 5.88 -0.68
C ALA A 182 -13.11 4.72 -0.34
N ILE A 183 -12.66 3.78 0.47
CA ILE A 183 -13.47 2.65 0.96
C ILE A 183 -13.75 2.75 2.47
N GLU A 184 -13.78 3.96 3.00
CA GLU A 184 -14.06 4.25 4.41
C GLU A 184 -15.41 4.98 4.58
N SER A 185 -16.19 4.57 5.57
CA SER A 185 -17.38 5.29 6.02
C SER A 185 -17.04 6.44 6.97
N ALA A 186 -15.89 6.32 7.67
CA ALA A 186 -15.29 7.35 8.50
C ALA A 186 -13.76 7.09 8.57
N PRO A 187 -12.93 8.09 8.91
CA PRO A 187 -11.48 7.88 9.00
C PRO A 187 -11.09 6.66 9.86
N GLY A 188 -10.46 5.66 9.25
CA GLY A 188 -10.07 4.41 9.90
C GLY A 188 -11.16 3.33 9.97
N VAL A 189 -12.36 3.60 9.47
CA VAL A 189 -13.48 2.63 9.45
C VAL A 189 -13.76 2.19 8.02
N LYS A 190 -13.29 1.01 7.65
CA LYS A 190 -13.51 0.44 6.32
C LYS A 190 -14.96 -0.05 6.15
N SER A 191 -15.52 0.18 4.96
CA SER A 191 -16.88 -0.21 4.58
C SER A 191 -16.87 -1.38 3.60
N PRO A 192 -17.48 -2.53 3.94
CA PRO A 192 -17.64 -3.63 3.00
C PRO A 192 -18.42 -3.28 1.74
N ALA A 193 -19.39 -2.34 1.83
CA ALA A 193 -20.16 -1.87 0.69
C ALA A 193 -19.29 -1.07 -0.27
N LEU A 194 -18.51 -0.10 0.23
CA LEU A 194 -17.59 0.69 -0.60
C LEU A 194 -16.46 -0.17 -1.19
N LEU A 195 -16.03 -1.22 -0.48
CA LEU A 195 -15.11 -2.21 -1.04
C LEU A 195 -15.76 -2.96 -2.20
N ALA A 196 -17.03 -3.33 -2.09
CA ALA A 196 -17.75 -4.01 -3.17
C ALA A 196 -17.82 -3.13 -4.43
N GLU A 197 -18.24 -1.87 -4.29
CA GLU A 197 -18.28 -0.90 -5.40
C GLU A 197 -16.89 -0.72 -6.05
N LEU A 198 -15.83 -0.63 -5.25
CA LEU A 198 -14.47 -0.54 -5.75
C LEU A 198 -14.09 -1.79 -6.57
N LEU A 199 -14.41 -2.99 -6.07
CA LEU A 199 -14.06 -4.24 -6.73
C LEU A 199 -14.85 -4.47 -8.02
N GLU A 200 -16.08 -3.98 -8.11
CA GLU A 200 -16.85 -3.96 -9.36
C GLU A 200 -16.17 -3.07 -10.41
N ALA A 201 -15.81 -1.86 -10.03
CA ALA A 201 -15.09 -0.95 -10.91
C ALA A 201 -13.70 -1.51 -11.31
N TRP A 202 -13.01 -2.16 -10.37
CA TRP A 202 -11.74 -2.86 -10.61
C TRP A 202 -11.89 -3.99 -11.62
N ALA A 203 -12.91 -4.86 -11.47
CA ALA A 203 -13.18 -5.95 -12.40
C ALA A 203 -13.45 -5.44 -13.82
N CYS A 204 -14.26 -4.37 -13.95
CA CYS A 204 -14.51 -3.71 -15.22
C CYS A 204 -13.21 -3.16 -15.85
N ALA A 205 -12.39 -2.45 -15.07
CA ALA A 205 -11.11 -1.88 -15.52
C ALA A 205 -10.13 -2.97 -15.98
N MET A 206 -10.19 -4.16 -15.38
CA MET A 206 -9.36 -5.32 -15.72
C MET A 206 -9.88 -6.14 -16.89
N GLY A 207 -10.99 -5.73 -17.52
CA GLY A 207 -11.64 -6.50 -18.61
C GLY A 207 -12.22 -7.84 -18.15
N ARG A 208 -12.44 -8.01 -16.85
CA ARG A 208 -13.10 -9.18 -16.28
C ARG A 208 -14.60 -8.86 -16.20
N GLY A 209 -15.39 -9.36 -17.18
CA GLY A 209 -16.83 -9.27 -17.10
C GLY A 209 -17.34 -9.80 -15.76
N MET A 210 -18.41 -9.17 -15.23
CA MET A 210 -19.10 -9.70 -14.05
C MET A 210 -19.60 -11.10 -14.38
N VAL A 211 -19.16 -12.09 -13.61
CA VAL A 211 -19.73 -13.46 -13.59
C VAL A 211 -20.83 -13.49 -12.54
#